data_af3663e01915fe0da86392fffe87544e
#
_entry.id   af3663e01915fe0da86392fffe87544e
#
_cell.length_a   1.000
_cell.length_b   1.000
_cell.length_c   1.000
_cell.angle_alpha   90.00
_cell.angle_beta   90.00
_cell.angle_gamma   90.00
#
_symmetry.space_group_name_H-M   'P 1'
#
loop_
_entity.id
_entity.type
_entity.pdbx_description
1 polymer ?
#
loop_
_entity_poly.entity_id
_entity_poly.type
_entity_poly.pdbx_seq_one_letter_code
_entity_poly.pdbx_strand_id
1 'polypeptide(L)'
;MILAIDVGNTQTVFGLFEGDRLGEQFRVGTDPSHTGDELAVLLRAFLDLGALDGIVLCSSVPALVREYEAFADRWAGADLLVLGPGVSTGVPIRYDDPREVGPDRIANAVAARERHGAPSVVVDFGTSTNFDVINAAGEFAGGVLAPGVEISMDALFARAARLPRVPFVAPERVISQTTVAALQSGLVYGFAGQVDAIVGRIKDELDVEGVPVVATGGLADLIAPHSRSITVVDQELTLHGLRIVWERNRS
;
A
#
# COMPACT_ATOMS: atom_id res chain seq x y z
N MET A 1 -17.47 12.39 -9.18
CA MET A 1 -16.51 11.27 -9.24
C MET A 1 -15.22 11.70 -8.56
N ILE A 2 -14.59 10.87 -7.73
CA ILE A 2 -13.36 11.19 -6.98
C ILE A 2 -12.23 10.33 -7.52
N LEU A 3 -11.08 10.94 -7.79
CA LEU A 3 -9.86 10.24 -8.15
C LEU A 3 -8.96 10.10 -6.92
N ALA A 4 -8.78 8.86 -6.45
CA ALA A 4 -7.80 8.52 -5.44
C ALA A 4 -6.48 8.11 -6.11
N ILE A 5 -5.36 8.67 -5.62
CA ILE A 5 -4.03 8.47 -6.21
C ILE A 5 -3.06 8.05 -5.11
N ASP A 6 -2.47 6.87 -5.27
CA ASP A 6 -1.38 6.39 -4.43
C ASP A 6 -0.07 6.40 -5.24
N VAL A 7 0.82 7.33 -4.92
CA VAL A 7 2.11 7.51 -5.60
C VAL A 7 3.21 6.81 -4.80
N GLY A 8 3.43 5.54 -5.10
CA GLY A 8 4.56 4.77 -4.58
C GLY A 8 5.86 5.06 -5.34
N ASN A 9 7.00 4.62 -4.79
CA ASN A 9 8.31 4.81 -5.42
C ASN A 9 8.47 4.10 -6.77
N THR A 10 7.79 2.97 -6.96
CA THR A 10 7.91 2.15 -8.17
C THR A 10 6.68 2.26 -9.07
N GLN A 11 5.51 2.33 -8.48
CA GLN A 11 4.23 2.35 -9.20
C GLN A 11 3.29 3.38 -8.58
N THR A 12 2.50 4.01 -9.43
CA THR A 12 1.38 4.86 -9.05
C THR A 12 0.07 4.16 -9.37
N VAL A 13 -0.80 4.06 -8.39
CA VAL A 13 -2.11 3.42 -8.50
C VAL A 13 -3.21 4.48 -8.44
N PHE A 14 -4.17 4.36 -9.35
CA PHE A 14 -5.30 5.26 -9.47
C PHE A 14 -6.60 4.49 -9.28
N GLY A 15 -7.55 5.08 -8.58
CA GLY A 15 -8.89 4.54 -8.41
C GLY A 15 -9.96 5.61 -8.55
N LEU A 16 -10.97 5.32 -9.34
CA LEU A 16 -12.12 6.20 -9.55
C LEU A 16 -13.28 5.76 -8.65
N PHE A 17 -13.76 6.66 -7.82
CA PHE A 17 -14.88 6.41 -6.92
C PHE A 17 -16.14 7.15 -7.32
N GLU A 18 -17.26 6.42 -7.32
CA GLU A 18 -18.62 6.97 -7.36
C GLU A 18 -19.27 6.70 -6.00
N GLY A 19 -19.29 7.72 -5.13
CA GLY A 19 -19.64 7.53 -3.72
C GLY A 19 -18.61 6.63 -3.04
N ASP A 20 -19.06 5.52 -2.44
CA ASP A 20 -18.22 4.54 -1.75
C ASP A 20 -17.73 3.39 -2.67
N ARG A 21 -18.26 3.34 -3.89
CA ARG A 21 -17.95 2.27 -4.86
C ARG A 21 -16.71 2.63 -5.66
N LEU A 22 -15.67 1.79 -5.59
CA LEU A 22 -14.55 1.82 -6.51
C LEU A 22 -15.02 1.25 -7.88
N GLY A 23 -14.88 2.07 -8.92
CA GLY A 23 -15.15 1.70 -10.30
C GLY A 23 -13.87 1.21 -10.98
N GLU A 24 -13.34 2.03 -11.88
CA GLU A 24 -12.11 1.71 -12.58
C GLU A 24 -10.88 1.93 -11.72
N GLN A 25 -9.93 1.01 -11.85
CA GLN A 25 -8.61 1.09 -11.24
C GLN A 25 -7.56 0.82 -12.30
N PHE A 26 -6.49 1.61 -12.29
CA PHE A 26 -5.36 1.40 -13.18
C PHE A 26 -4.04 1.75 -12.51
N ARG A 27 -2.95 1.27 -13.10
CA ARG A 27 -1.61 1.36 -12.52
C ARG A 27 -0.60 1.72 -13.60
N VAL A 28 0.32 2.61 -13.25
CA VAL A 28 1.43 3.00 -14.12
C VAL A 28 2.76 2.95 -13.36
N GLY A 29 3.87 2.89 -14.08
CA GLY A 29 5.19 3.09 -13.46
C GLY A 29 5.32 4.52 -12.93
N THR A 30 5.90 4.69 -11.76
CA THR A 30 6.20 6.01 -11.22
C THR A 30 7.45 6.56 -11.89
N ASP A 31 7.31 7.69 -12.56
CA ASP A 31 8.43 8.47 -13.10
C ASP A 31 8.50 9.80 -12.32
N PRO A 32 9.52 10.00 -11.47
CA PRO A 32 9.65 11.22 -10.69
C PRO A 32 9.92 12.49 -11.52
N SER A 33 10.15 12.36 -12.82
CA SER A 33 10.36 13.47 -13.75
C SER A 33 9.08 13.90 -14.48
N HIS A 34 7.94 13.22 -14.31
CA HIS A 34 6.69 13.63 -14.92
C HIS A 34 6.31 15.04 -14.48
N THR A 35 5.89 15.84 -15.48
CA THR A 35 5.28 17.16 -15.27
C THR A 35 3.77 17.04 -15.15
N GLY A 36 3.10 18.05 -14.58
CA GLY A 36 1.64 18.10 -14.53
C GLY A 36 0.97 18.00 -15.91
N ASP A 37 1.63 18.53 -16.96
CA ASP A 37 1.14 18.43 -18.35
C ASP A 37 1.21 16.99 -18.88
N GLU A 38 2.29 16.24 -18.59
CA GLU A 38 2.43 14.82 -18.97
C GLU A 38 1.46 13.94 -18.19
N LEU A 39 1.23 14.23 -16.91
CA LEU A 39 0.19 13.56 -16.13
C LEU A 39 -1.20 13.76 -16.73
N ALA A 40 -1.52 14.94 -17.24
CA ALA A 40 -2.78 15.19 -17.91
C ALA A 40 -2.93 14.39 -19.22
N VAL A 41 -1.86 14.27 -20.01
CA VAL A 41 -1.85 13.44 -21.22
C VAL A 41 -2.08 11.97 -20.88
N LEU A 42 -1.36 11.48 -19.86
CA LEU A 42 -1.46 10.10 -19.38
C LEU A 42 -2.88 9.78 -18.89
N LEU A 43 -3.42 10.63 -18.01
CA LEU A 43 -4.70 10.37 -17.36
C LEU A 43 -5.89 10.48 -18.30
N ARG A 44 -5.85 11.34 -19.32
CA ARG A 44 -6.88 11.43 -20.37
C ARG A 44 -7.06 10.14 -21.18
N ALA A 45 -6.07 9.25 -21.15
CA ALA A 45 -6.21 7.94 -21.81
C ALA A 45 -7.13 6.99 -21.02
N PHE A 46 -7.37 7.25 -19.75
CA PHE A 46 -8.11 6.36 -18.84
C PHE A 46 -9.43 6.98 -18.36
N LEU A 47 -9.51 8.32 -18.27
CA LEU A 47 -10.66 8.99 -17.66
C LEU A 47 -10.96 10.36 -18.30
N ASP A 48 -12.20 10.80 -18.13
CA ASP A 48 -12.59 12.18 -18.44
C ASP A 48 -12.25 13.09 -17.25
N LEU A 49 -11.24 13.95 -17.44
CA LEU A 49 -10.78 14.87 -16.40
C LEU A 49 -11.88 15.86 -15.97
N GLY A 50 -12.78 16.24 -16.89
CA GLY A 50 -13.87 17.16 -16.61
C GLY A 50 -14.99 16.58 -15.75
N ALA A 51 -14.99 15.25 -15.55
CA ALA A 51 -15.96 14.55 -14.72
C ALA A 51 -15.51 14.41 -13.26
N LEU A 52 -14.32 14.91 -12.90
CA LEU A 52 -13.78 14.83 -11.55
C LEU A 52 -14.35 15.92 -10.65
N ASP A 53 -14.96 15.54 -9.54
CA ASP A 53 -15.38 16.45 -8.46
C ASP A 53 -14.23 16.75 -7.48
N GLY A 54 -13.21 15.89 -7.45
CA GLY A 54 -12.06 16.04 -6.60
C GLY A 54 -11.02 14.94 -6.74
N ILE A 55 -9.86 15.22 -6.17
CA ILE A 55 -8.68 14.36 -6.20
C ILE A 55 -8.14 14.23 -4.79
N VAL A 56 -7.83 13.01 -4.36
CA VAL A 56 -7.13 12.75 -3.10
C VAL A 56 -5.85 11.98 -3.39
N LEU A 57 -4.75 12.44 -2.82
CA LEU A 57 -3.40 11.98 -3.13
C LEU A 57 -2.66 11.59 -1.86
N CYS A 58 -2.03 10.41 -1.84
CA CYS A 58 -0.86 10.17 -1.01
C CYS A 58 0.38 9.96 -1.89
N SER A 59 1.55 10.36 -1.40
CA SER A 59 2.77 10.23 -2.18
C SER A 59 3.98 9.93 -1.32
N SER A 60 4.70 8.87 -1.68
CA SER A 60 6.04 8.57 -1.19
C SER A 60 7.13 9.27 -2.01
N VAL A 61 6.74 10.07 -3.03
CA VAL A 61 7.64 10.81 -3.94
C VAL A 61 7.33 12.31 -3.86
N PRO A 62 7.95 13.06 -2.93
CA PRO A 62 7.61 14.47 -2.68
C PRO A 62 7.71 15.38 -3.91
N ALA A 63 8.59 15.06 -4.85
CA ALA A 63 8.75 15.85 -6.08
C ALA A 63 7.48 15.86 -6.93
N LEU A 64 6.73 14.76 -6.95
CA LEU A 64 5.51 14.63 -7.76
C LEU A 64 4.30 15.35 -7.14
N VAL A 65 4.31 15.67 -5.85
CA VAL A 65 3.17 16.35 -5.21
C VAL A 65 2.85 17.66 -5.92
N ARG A 66 3.87 18.49 -6.20
CA ARG A 66 3.68 19.76 -6.93
C ARG A 66 3.17 19.57 -8.35
N GLU A 67 3.57 18.49 -9.00
CA GLU A 67 3.13 18.18 -10.36
C GLU A 67 1.66 17.73 -10.37
N TYR A 68 1.22 17.00 -9.36
CA TYR A 68 -0.21 16.68 -9.17
C TYR A 68 -1.03 17.91 -8.77
N GLU A 69 -0.48 18.85 -8.00
CA GLU A 69 -1.11 20.14 -7.73
C GLU A 69 -1.32 20.94 -9.02
N ALA A 70 -0.27 21.04 -9.84
CA ALA A 70 -0.37 21.71 -11.16
C ALA A 70 -1.33 21.02 -12.12
N PHE A 71 -1.35 19.68 -12.12
CA PHE A 71 -2.31 18.88 -12.90
C PHE A 71 -3.76 19.16 -12.47
N ALA A 72 -4.02 19.14 -11.15
CA ALA A 72 -5.37 19.34 -10.61
C ALA A 72 -5.91 20.73 -10.96
N ASP A 73 -5.10 21.76 -10.74
CA ASP A 73 -5.46 23.15 -10.99
C ASP A 73 -5.67 23.44 -12.48
N ARG A 74 -4.71 23.02 -13.32
CA ARG A 74 -4.66 23.44 -14.72
C ARG A 74 -5.51 22.58 -15.66
N TRP A 75 -5.62 21.28 -15.38
CA TRP A 75 -6.17 20.31 -16.31
C TRP A 75 -7.46 19.64 -15.86
N ALA A 76 -7.59 19.35 -14.57
CA ALA A 76 -8.78 18.73 -14.02
C ALA A 76 -9.80 19.77 -13.54
N GLY A 77 -9.34 20.95 -13.08
CA GLY A 77 -10.22 21.95 -12.47
C GLY A 77 -10.91 21.43 -11.21
N ALA A 78 -10.30 20.46 -10.54
CA ALA A 78 -10.84 19.77 -9.37
C ALA A 78 -10.00 20.05 -8.14
N ASP A 79 -10.65 20.12 -6.98
CA ASP A 79 -9.94 20.29 -5.71
C ASP A 79 -9.03 19.09 -5.43
N LEU A 80 -7.80 19.37 -4.98
CA LEU A 80 -6.84 18.35 -4.57
C LEU A 80 -6.65 18.34 -3.05
N LEU A 81 -6.82 17.18 -2.44
CA LEU A 81 -6.42 16.93 -1.06
C LEU A 81 -5.17 16.04 -1.05
N VAL A 82 -4.06 16.56 -0.54
CA VAL A 82 -2.82 15.79 -0.33
C VAL A 82 -2.79 15.27 1.11
N LEU A 83 -2.78 13.95 1.29
CA LEU A 83 -2.69 13.34 2.61
C LEU A 83 -1.33 13.66 3.25
N GLY A 84 -1.37 14.37 4.37
CA GLY A 84 -0.19 14.84 5.08
C GLY A 84 -0.56 15.55 6.38
N PRO A 85 0.40 16.25 7.01
CA PRO A 85 0.17 16.97 8.24
C PRO A 85 -0.99 17.98 8.12
N GLY A 86 -1.90 17.95 9.10
CA GLY A 86 -3.06 18.85 9.15
C GLY A 86 -4.33 18.28 8.51
N VAL A 87 -4.24 17.16 7.79
CA VAL A 87 -5.41 16.48 7.24
C VAL A 87 -6.07 15.61 8.31
N SER A 88 -7.39 15.70 8.41
CA SER A 88 -8.17 14.88 9.35
C SER A 88 -8.32 13.45 8.83
N THR A 89 -7.62 12.50 9.45
CA THR A 89 -7.69 11.08 9.09
C THR A 89 -8.71 10.30 9.89
N GLY A 90 -9.09 10.79 11.07
CA GLY A 90 -9.91 10.08 12.04
C GLY A 90 -9.16 8.96 12.80
N VAL A 91 -7.90 8.70 12.44
CA VAL A 91 -7.02 7.73 13.12
C VAL A 91 -5.90 8.51 13.82
N PRO A 92 -5.89 8.58 15.16
CA PRO A 92 -4.77 9.18 15.88
C PRO A 92 -3.48 8.38 15.66
N ILE A 93 -2.36 9.07 15.45
CA ILE A 93 -1.07 8.45 15.20
C ILE A 93 -0.25 8.49 16.49
N ARG A 94 0.03 7.32 17.07
CA ARG A 94 0.84 7.11 18.28
C ARG A 94 2.28 6.76 17.90
N TYR A 95 2.92 7.66 17.18
CA TYR A 95 4.32 7.57 16.79
C TYR A 95 5.08 8.71 17.48
N ASP A 96 6.34 8.51 17.84
CA ASP A 96 7.14 9.54 18.52
C ASP A 96 7.22 10.82 17.66
N ASP A 97 7.46 10.67 16.37
CA ASP A 97 7.27 11.73 15.37
C ASP A 97 6.27 11.25 14.30
N PRO A 98 5.00 11.70 14.34
CA PRO A 98 4.00 11.32 13.35
C PRO A 98 4.36 11.64 11.90
N ARG A 99 5.32 12.55 11.66
CA ARG A 99 5.77 12.91 10.31
C ARG A 99 6.64 11.84 9.66
N GLU A 100 7.15 10.88 10.43
CA GLU A 100 7.92 9.75 9.93
C GLU A 100 7.03 8.64 9.34
N VAL A 101 5.72 8.68 9.62
CA VAL A 101 4.78 7.70 9.07
C VAL A 101 4.43 8.07 7.63
N GLY A 102 4.71 7.17 6.70
CA GLY A 102 4.35 7.34 5.30
C GLY A 102 2.84 7.53 5.11
N PRO A 103 2.41 8.43 4.22
CA PRO A 103 1.00 8.73 4.04
C PRO A 103 0.19 7.53 3.50
N ASP A 104 0.80 6.63 2.74
CA ASP A 104 0.27 5.34 2.31
C ASP A 104 -0.09 4.44 3.52
N ARG A 105 0.79 4.35 4.51
CA ARG A 105 0.56 3.60 5.75
C ARG A 105 -0.60 4.20 6.56
N ILE A 106 -0.71 5.53 6.57
CA ILE A 106 -1.84 6.23 7.21
C ILE A 106 -3.15 5.91 6.47
N ALA A 107 -3.17 5.96 5.14
CA ALA A 107 -4.32 5.58 4.34
C ALA A 107 -4.74 4.13 4.60
N ASN A 108 -3.76 3.20 4.62
CA ASN A 108 -4.00 1.80 4.96
C ASN A 108 -4.63 1.63 6.35
N ALA A 109 -4.13 2.34 7.36
CA ALA A 109 -4.67 2.29 8.72
C ALA A 109 -6.11 2.82 8.80
N VAL A 110 -6.42 3.90 8.08
CA VAL A 110 -7.78 4.45 7.99
C VAL A 110 -8.74 3.42 7.39
N ALA A 111 -8.37 2.81 6.27
CA ALA A 111 -9.19 1.79 5.62
C ALA A 111 -9.33 0.53 6.48
N ALA A 112 -8.24 0.05 7.06
CA ALA A 112 -8.26 -1.15 7.91
C ALA A 112 -9.20 -0.98 9.08
N ARG A 113 -9.12 0.15 9.79
CA ARG A 113 -10.02 0.46 10.90
C ARG A 113 -11.49 0.50 10.46
N GLU A 114 -11.79 1.15 9.34
CA GLU A 114 -13.17 1.35 8.89
C GLU A 114 -13.79 0.07 8.32
N ARG A 115 -13.02 -0.71 7.55
CA ARG A 115 -13.51 -1.88 6.80
C ARG A 115 -13.36 -3.21 7.56
N HIS A 116 -12.33 -3.32 8.40
CA HIS A 116 -11.95 -4.57 9.08
C HIS A 116 -12.02 -4.46 10.60
N GLY A 117 -12.18 -3.24 11.13
CA GLY A 117 -12.30 -2.99 12.57
C GLY A 117 -10.96 -2.78 13.28
N ALA A 118 -11.06 -2.61 14.62
CA ALA A 118 -9.92 -2.43 15.51
C ALA A 118 -10.09 -3.34 16.74
N PRO A 119 -9.00 -3.97 17.23
CA PRO A 119 -7.64 -3.88 16.70
C PRO A 119 -7.47 -4.63 15.38
N SER A 120 -6.50 -4.22 14.55
CA SER A 120 -6.14 -4.89 13.30
C SER A 120 -4.67 -4.71 12.95
N VAL A 121 -4.14 -5.59 12.10
CA VAL A 121 -2.79 -5.51 11.56
C VAL A 121 -2.88 -5.47 10.04
N VAL A 122 -2.23 -4.50 9.41
CA VAL A 122 -2.05 -4.46 7.95
C VAL A 122 -0.67 -4.98 7.61
N VAL A 123 -0.59 -5.88 6.64
CA VAL A 123 0.67 -6.35 6.05
C VAL A 123 0.71 -5.90 4.60
N ASP A 124 1.54 -4.91 4.29
CA ASP A 124 1.68 -4.37 2.95
C ASP A 124 2.94 -4.93 2.28
N PHE A 125 2.75 -5.65 1.17
CA PHE A 125 3.82 -6.22 0.34
C PHE A 125 4.21 -5.28 -0.79
N GLY A 126 4.83 -4.17 -0.43
CA GLY A 126 5.34 -3.14 -1.34
C GLY A 126 6.86 -3.20 -1.53
N THR A 127 7.47 -2.03 -1.71
CA THR A 127 8.94 -1.85 -1.74
C THR A 127 9.59 -2.36 -0.45
N SER A 128 8.95 -2.11 0.69
CA SER A 128 9.18 -2.80 1.97
C SER A 128 8.00 -3.73 2.27
N THR A 129 8.20 -4.66 3.21
CA THR A 129 7.08 -5.38 3.83
C THR A 129 6.76 -4.67 5.13
N ASN A 130 5.64 -3.95 5.16
CA ASN A 130 5.23 -3.15 6.30
C ASN A 130 4.20 -3.91 7.13
N PHE A 131 4.29 -3.75 8.44
CA PHE A 131 3.30 -4.26 9.39
C PHE A 131 2.78 -3.06 10.18
N ASP A 132 1.58 -2.62 9.90
CA ASP A 132 0.96 -1.47 10.53
C ASP A 132 -0.08 -1.94 11.54
N VAL A 133 0.04 -1.45 12.77
CA VAL A 133 -0.78 -1.90 13.90
C VAL A 133 -1.80 -0.83 14.25
N ILE A 134 -3.05 -1.19 14.20
CA ILE A 134 -4.17 -0.42 14.71
C ILE A 134 -4.57 -1.05 16.05
N ASN A 135 -4.47 -0.31 17.16
CA ASN A 135 -4.82 -0.79 18.48
C ASN A 135 -6.33 -0.84 18.73
N ALA A 136 -6.75 -1.37 19.88
CA ALA A 136 -8.17 -1.48 20.24
C ALA A 136 -8.90 -0.12 20.37
N ALA A 137 -8.17 0.98 20.58
CA ALA A 137 -8.71 2.33 20.55
C ALA A 137 -8.90 2.88 19.12
N GLY A 138 -8.51 2.13 18.09
CA GLY A 138 -8.55 2.56 16.70
C GLY A 138 -7.46 3.56 16.34
N GLU A 139 -6.33 3.55 17.05
CA GLU A 139 -5.19 4.42 16.82
C GLU A 139 -4.10 3.65 16.06
N PHE A 140 -3.37 4.32 15.19
CA PHE A 140 -2.14 3.80 14.60
C PHE A 140 -1.06 3.72 15.69
N ALA A 141 -0.79 2.51 16.16
CA ALA A 141 0.10 2.27 17.31
C ALA A 141 1.58 2.11 16.94
N GLY A 142 1.89 2.13 15.66
CA GLY A 142 3.22 1.85 15.16
C GLY A 142 3.26 0.60 14.28
N GLY A 143 4.42 -0.04 14.18
CA GLY A 143 4.53 -1.23 13.36
C GLY A 143 5.96 -1.70 13.12
N VAL A 144 6.14 -2.57 12.13
CA VAL A 144 7.43 -3.14 11.75
C VAL A 144 7.68 -2.87 10.27
N LEU A 145 8.92 -2.54 9.93
CA LEU A 145 9.39 -2.39 8.56
C LEU A 145 10.43 -3.48 8.28
N ALA A 146 10.17 -4.28 7.26
CA ALA A 146 11.11 -5.30 6.79
C ALA A 146 11.43 -5.07 5.30
N PRO A 147 12.56 -5.57 4.79
CA PRO A 147 12.84 -5.51 3.36
C PRO A 147 11.72 -6.18 2.55
N GLY A 148 11.34 -5.56 1.43
CA GLY A 148 10.35 -6.14 0.52
C GLY A 148 10.87 -7.38 -0.21
N VAL A 149 9.96 -8.18 -0.74
CA VAL A 149 10.29 -9.43 -1.45
C VAL A 149 11.16 -9.16 -2.68
N GLU A 150 10.76 -8.18 -3.50
CA GLU A 150 11.48 -7.82 -4.73
C GLU A 150 12.89 -7.28 -4.43
N ILE A 151 13.00 -6.36 -3.46
CA ILE A 151 14.30 -5.82 -3.04
C ILE A 151 15.22 -6.90 -2.51
N SER A 152 14.67 -7.84 -1.72
CA SER A 152 15.45 -8.96 -1.18
C SER A 152 15.97 -9.87 -2.28
N MET A 153 15.17 -10.14 -3.30
CA MET A 153 15.58 -10.88 -4.47
C MET A 153 16.64 -10.11 -5.25
N ASP A 154 16.47 -8.83 -5.52
CA ASP A 154 17.43 -8.01 -6.25
C ASP A 154 18.78 -7.91 -5.52
N ALA A 155 18.76 -7.77 -4.18
CA ALA A 155 19.96 -7.78 -3.37
C ALA A 155 20.70 -9.13 -3.42
N LEU A 156 19.98 -10.23 -3.41
CA LEU A 156 20.56 -11.57 -3.56
C LEU A 156 21.22 -11.73 -4.94
N PHE A 157 20.56 -11.30 -5.99
CA PHE A 157 21.07 -11.28 -7.36
C PHE A 157 22.32 -10.45 -7.54
N ALA A 158 22.32 -9.21 -7.01
CA ALA A 158 23.44 -8.29 -7.13
C ALA A 158 24.72 -8.84 -6.47
N ARG A 159 24.55 -9.74 -5.49
CA ARG A 159 25.66 -10.31 -4.69
C ARG A 159 26.05 -11.75 -5.05
N ALA A 160 25.16 -12.50 -5.70
CA ALA A 160 25.37 -13.91 -6.00
C ALA A 160 25.52 -14.13 -7.51
N ALA A 161 26.75 -14.11 -8.01
CA ALA A 161 27.08 -14.11 -9.44
C ALA A 161 26.53 -15.28 -10.30
N ARG A 162 25.94 -16.30 -9.67
CA ARG A 162 25.40 -17.49 -10.36
C ARG A 162 23.90 -17.69 -10.20
N LEU A 163 23.22 -16.82 -9.46
CA LEU A 163 21.79 -17.00 -9.25
C LEU A 163 20.98 -16.27 -10.33
N PRO A 164 20.01 -16.93 -10.99
CA PRO A 164 19.19 -16.30 -12.01
C PRO A 164 18.05 -15.49 -11.37
N ARG A 165 17.50 -14.46 -11.99
CA ARG A 165 16.21 -13.88 -11.63
C ARG A 165 15.12 -14.93 -11.83
N VAL A 166 14.24 -15.05 -10.89
CA VAL A 166 13.15 -16.02 -10.94
C VAL A 166 11.80 -15.31 -10.92
N PRO A 167 10.81 -15.81 -11.63
CA PRO A 167 9.45 -15.30 -11.50
C PRO A 167 8.92 -15.59 -10.10
N PHE A 168 8.10 -14.67 -9.57
CA PHE A 168 7.40 -14.83 -8.31
C PHE A 168 6.25 -15.81 -8.45
N VAL A 169 6.53 -17.09 -8.22
CA VAL A 169 5.58 -18.20 -8.29
C VAL A 169 5.86 -19.15 -7.14
N ALA A 170 4.81 -19.63 -6.49
CA ALA A 170 4.94 -20.63 -5.44
C ALA A 170 5.32 -22.00 -6.05
N PRO A 171 6.39 -22.65 -5.60
CA PRO A 171 6.73 -23.99 -6.07
C PRO A 171 5.83 -25.03 -5.41
N GLU A 172 5.65 -26.18 -6.06
CA GLU A 172 4.82 -27.29 -5.54
C GLU A 172 5.34 -27.88 -4.22
N ARG A 173 6.65 -27.75 -3.96
CA ARG A 173 7.32 -28.32 -2.79
C ARG A 173 8.27 -27.34 -2.15
N VAL A 174 8.33 -27.35 -0.83
CA VAL A 174 9.32 -26.56 -0.07
C VAL A 174 10.74 -27.03 -0.37
N ILE A 175 10.97 -28.35 -0.34
CA ILE A 175 12.26 -28.95 -0.70
C ILE A 175 12.34 -29.06 -2.22
N SER A 176 13.15 -28.23 -2.84
CA SER A 176 13.27 -28.11 -4.28
C SER A 176 14.59 -28.71 -4.79
N GLN A 177 14.55 -29.30 -6.00
CA GLN A 177 15.71 -29.95 -6.63
C GLN A 177 16.38 -29.11 -7.72
N THR A 178 15.92 -27.86 -7.93
CA THR A 178 16.53 -26.90 -8.86
C THR A 178 16.78 -25.58 -8.16
N THR A 179 17.78 -24.83 -8.60
CA THR A 179 18.09 -23.50 -8.04
C THR A 179 16.90 -22.54 -8.17
N VAL A 180 16.21 -22.57 -9.31
CA VAL A 180 15.03 -21.72 -9.56
C VAL A 180 13.93 -22.00 -8.53
N ALA A 181 13.52 -23.26 -8.40
CA ALA A 181 12.47 -23.64 -7.46
C ALA A 181 12.91 -23.45 -5.99
N ALA A 182 14.20 -23.63 -5.68
CA ALA A 182 14.72 -23.35 -4.34
C ALA A 182 14.66 -21.85 -3.99
N LEU A 183 14.97 -20.97 -4.94
CA LEU A 183 14.80 -19.52 -4.78
C LEU A 183 13.34 -19.14 -4.62
N GLN A 184 12.45 -19.66 -5.44
CA GLN A 184 11.00 -19.45 -5.33
C GLN A 184 10.47 -19.93 -3.97
N SER A 185 10.91 -21.10 -3.50
CA SER A 185 10.56 -21.62 -2.19
C SER A 185 11.01 -20.68 -1.05
N GLY A 186 12.24 -20.19 -1.11
CA GLY A 186 12.78 -19.27 -0.12
C GLY A 186 12.02 -17.92 -0.12
N LEU A 187 11.67 -17.41 -1.30
CA LEU A 187 10.91 -16.16 -1.41
C LEU A 187 9.48 -16.33 -0.88
N VAL A 188 8.73 -17.30 -1.38
CA VAL A 188 7.31 -17.42 -1.02
C VAL A 188 7.14 -17.90 0.43
N TYR A 189 7.72 -19.04 0.77
CA TYR A 189 7.54 -19.60 2.12
C TYR A 189 8.36 -18.89 3.18
N GLY A 190 9.50 -18.30 2.80
CA GLY A 190 10.30 -17.47 3.71
C GLY A 190 9.57 -16.20 4.12
N PHE A 191 8.97 -15.48 3.19
CA PHE A 191 8.18 -14.27 3.50
C PHE A 191 6.87 -14.60 4.21
N ALA A 192 6.17 -15.69 3.84
CA ALA A 192 5.03 -16.16 4.60
C ALA A 192 5.39 -16.47 6.06
N GLY A 193 6.52 -17.16 6.28
CA GLY A 193 7.02 -17.45 7.62
C GLY A 193 7.46 -16.19 8.39
N GLN A 194 8.05 -15.20 7.71
CA GLN A 194 8.36 -13.89 8.30
C GLN A 194 7.09 -13.20 8.79
N VAL A 195 6.04 -13.18 7.96
CA VAL A 195 4.74 -12.62 8.34
C VAL A 195 4.20 -13.33 9.57
N ASP A 196 4.15 -14.65 9.57
CA ASP A 196 3.60 -15.43 10.68
C ASP A 196 4.37 -15.17 11.99
N ALA A 197 5.70 -15.08 11.91
CA ALA A 197 6.54 -14.84 13.08
C ALA A 197 6.39 -13.41 13.63
N ILE A 198 6.28 -12.40 12.77
CA ILE A 198 6.13 -11.00 13.19
C ILE A 198 4.71 -10.76 13.71
N VAL A 199 3.69 -11.19 12.98
CA VAL A 199 2.29 -11.06 13.40
C VAL A 199 2.02 -11.79 14.71
N GLY A 200 2.63 -12.97 14.91
CA GLY A 200 2.55 -13.67 16.19
C GLY A 200 3.02 -12.79 17.36
N ARG A 201 4.19 -12.17 17.24
CA ARG A 201 4.72 -11.24 18.25
C ARG A 201 3.87 -10.00 18.46
N ILE A 202 3.32 -9.43 17.37
CA ILE A 202 2.40 -8.29 17.45
C ILE A 202 1.13 -8.67 18.23
N LYS A 203 0.56 -9.84 17.97
CA LYS A 203 -0.63 -10.34 18.69
C LYS A 203 -0.34 -10.60 20.16
N ASP A 204 0.82 -11.18 20.48
CA ASP A 204 1.27 -11.38 21.86
C ASP A 204 1.41 -10.04 22.61
N GLU A 205 1.93 -9.00 21.94
CA GLU A 205 2.10 -7.66 22.52
C GLU A 205 0.78 -6.90 22.67
N LEU A 206 -0.17 -7.11 21.74
CA LEU A 206 -1.52 -6.52 21.82
C LEU A 206 -2.38 -7.19 22.91
N ASP A 207 -2.03 -8.39 23.33
CA ASP A 207 -2.80 -9.21 24.28
C ASP A 207 -4.28 -9.37 23.88
N VAL A 208 -4.55 -9.54 22.59
CA VAL A 208 -5.90 -9.68 22.02
C VAL A 208 -5.95 -10.84 21.04
N GLU A 209 -6.94 -11.72 21.20
CA GLU A 209 -7.24 -12.79 20.24
C GLU A 209 -8.12 -12.30 19.09
N GLY A 210 -8.09 -13.04 17.97
CA GLY A 210 -8.99 -12.78 16.85
C GLY A 210 -8.69 -11.51 16.05
N VAL A 211 -7.50 -10.93 16.20
CA VAL A 211 -7.07 -9.72 15.47
C VAL A 211 -7.04 -9.98 13.96
N PRO A 212 -7.85 -9.27 13.16
CA PRO A 212 -7.77 -9.38 11.70
C PRO A 212 -6.39 -8.96 11.19
N VAL A 213 -5.87 -9.73 10.24
CA VAL A 213 -4.60 -9.46 9.56
C VAL A 213 -4.90 -9.28 8.09
N VAL A 214 -4.83 -8.03 7.65
CA VAL A 214 -5.19 -7.60 6.30
C VAL A 214 -3.94 -7.49 5.45
N ALA A 215 -3.82 -8.28 4.40
CA ALA A 215 -2.73 -8.18 3.44
C ALA A 215 -3.12 -7.27 2.27
N THR A 216 -2.19 -6.44 1.84
CA THR A 216 -2.29 -5.58 0.65
C THR A 216 -0.94 -5.51 -0.08
N GLY A 217 -0.89 -4.81 -1.20
CA GLY A 217 0.32 -4.66 -1.99
C GLY A 217 0.50 -5.73 -3.07
N GLY A 218 1.45 -5.49 -3.98
CA GLY A 218 1.57 -6.23 -5.24
C GLY A 218 1.80 -7.74 -5.13
N LEU A 219 2.35 -8.22 -4.01
CA LEU A 219 2.62 -9.64 -3.78
C LEU A 219 1.72 -10.28 -2.71
N ALA A 220 0.69 -9.57 -2.25
CA ALA A 220 -0.22 -10.10 -1.24
C ALA A 220 -0.92 -11.40 -1.69
N ASP A 221 -1.46 -11.43 -2.91
CA ASP A 221 -2.14 -12.62 -3.46
C ASP A 221 -1.22 -13.84 -3.58
N LEU A 222 0.09 -13.62 -3.78
CA LEU A 222 1.06 -14.70 -3.86
C LEU A 222 1.43 -15.24 -2.47
N ILE A 223 1.62 -14.36 -1.49
CA ILE A 223 2.17 -14.75 -0.18
C ILE A 223 1.06 -15.17 0.79
N ALA A 224 -0.09 -14.50 0.78
CA ALA A 224 -1.17 -14.73 1.74
C ALA A 224 -1.66 -16.19 1.81
N PRO A 225 -1.80 -16.94 0.70
CA PRO A 225 -2.22 -18.32 0.76
C PRO A 225 -1.27 -19.26 1.51
N HIS A 226 -0.02 -18.82 1.75
CA HIS A 226 1.04 -19.57 2.42
C HIS A 226 1.31 -19.09 3.84
N SER A 227 0.68 -18.00 4.29
CA SER A 227 0.70 -17.50 5.66
C SER A 227 -0.45 -18.11 6.48
N ARG A 228 -0.18 -18.40 7.76
CA ARG A 228 -1.19 -18.84 8.72
C ARG A 228 -1.86 -17.69 9.44
N SER A 229 -1.26 -16.51 9.39
CA SER A 229 -1.68 -15.33 10.14
C SER A 229 -2.58 -14.41 9.36
N ILE A 230 -2.41 -14.32 8.02
CA ILE A 230 -3.22 -13.46 7.17
C ILE A 230 -4.65 -14.00 7.11
N THR A 231 -5.63 -13.13 7.39
CA THR A 231 -7.04 -13.49 7.41
C THR A 231 -7.81 -13.01 6.20
N VAL A 232 -7.34 -11.95 5.53
CA VAL A 232 -7.99 -11.35 4.36
C VAL A 232 -6.95 -10.66 3.48
N VAL A 233 -7.18 -10.64 2.17
CA VAL A 233 -6.45 -9.82 1.20
C VAL A 233 -7.37 -8.70 0.74
N ASP A 234 -6.93 -7.46 0.85
CA ASP A 234 -7.64 -6.26 0.39
C ASP A 234 -6.69 -5.41 -0.48
N GLN A 235 -6.74 -5.65 -1.78
CA GLN A 235 -5.87 -4.98 -2.76
C GLN A 235 -6.21 -3.49 -2.96
N GLU A 236 -7.39 -3.09 -2.52
CA GLU A 236 -7.91 -1.73 -2.71
C GLU A 236 -7.78 -0.89 -1.43
N LEU A 237 -7.11 -1.43 -0.40
CA LEU A 237 -7.06 -0.86 0.95
C LEU A 237 -6.62 0.60 0.94
N THR A 238 -5.48 0.93 0.30
CA THR A 238 -4.94 2.29 0.25
C THR A 238 -5.92 3.27 -0.43
N LEU A 239 -6.51 2.86 -1.55
CA LEU A 239 -7.46 3.70 -2.30
C LEU A 239 -8.72 3.98 -1.48
N HIS A 240 -9.25 2.98 -0.78
CA HIS A 240 -10.37 3.17 0.12
C HIS A 240 -10.02 4.09 1.30
N GLY A 241 -8.81 3.97 1.83
CA GLY A 241 -8.31 4.88 2.87
C GLY A 241 -8.28 6.33 2.41
N LEU A 242 -7.78 6.57 1.21
CA LEU A 242 -7.77 7.89 0.59
C LEU A 242 -9.18 8.44 0.42
N ARG A 243 -10.12 7.65 -0.11
CA ARG A 243 -11.53 8.06 -0.24
C ARG A 243 -12.12 8.46 1.11
N ILE A 244 -11.93 7.65 2.16
CA ILE A 244 -12.44 7.95 3.51
C ILE A 244 -11.85 9.25 4.03
N VAL A 245 -10.55 9.49 3.84
CA VAL A 245 -9.89 10.75 4.21
C VAL A 245 -10.49 11.93 3.46
N TRP A 246 -10.73 11.79 2.16
CA TRP A 246 -11.39 12.82 1.36
C TRP A 246 -12.75 13.22 1.93
N GLU A 247 -13.60 12.25 2.21
CA GLU A 247 -14.94 12.50 2.74
C GLU A 247 -14.92 13.21 4.10
N ARG A 248 -13.97 12.85 4.97
CA ARG A 248 -13.80 13.48 6.30
C ARG A 248 -13.37 14.94 6.25
N ASN A 249 -12.75 15.39 5.16
CA ASN A 249 -12.23 16.75 5.02
C ASN A 249 -13.14 17.65 4.17
N ARG A 250 -14.28 17.15 3.72
CA ARG A 250 -15.26 17.89 2.92
C ARG A 250 -16.60 18.13 3.62
N SER A 251 -16.80 17.59 4.82
CA SER A 251 -18.00 17.78 5.64
C SER A 251 -17.98 19.09 6.45
#